data_72adae748d3ea15925cff3fb307bceb9
#
_entry.id   72adae748d3ea15925cff3fb307bceb9
#
_cell.length_a   1.000
_cell.length_b   1.000
_cell.length_c   1.000
_cell.angle_alpha   90.00
_cell.angle_beta   90.00
_cell.angle_gamma   90.00
#
_symmetry.space_group_name_H-M   'P 1'
#
loop_
_entity.id
_entity.type
_entity.pdbx_description
1 polymer ?
#
loop_
_entity_poly.entity_id
_entity_poly.type
_entity_poly.pdbx_seq_one_letter_code
_entity_poly.pdbx_strand_id
1 'polypeptide(L)'
;MAEFQVTAQDVLDYLGYEDTPDEIVLHNINRQLPAADRFLQSAIHADYDREDPRAKELGVMIAAELYDNRGVMSTSSEARYRRIARDFMMQMRLEKREQT
;
A
#
# COMPACT_ATOMS: atom_id res chain seq x y z
N MET A 1 5.31 -12.42 14.69
CA MET A 1 4.83 -11.20 14.06
C MET A 1 4.90 -11.34 12.54
N ALA A 2 3.79 -11.11 11.87
CA ALA A 2 3.75 -11.27 10.42
C ALA A 2 4.52 -10.15 9.72
N GLU A 3 5.18 -10.50 8.63
CA GLU A 3 5.90 -9.53 7.84
C GLU A 3 4.96 -8.85 6.84
N PHE A 4 5.36 -7.66 6.41
CA PHE A 4 4.66 -6.94 5.35
C PHE A 4 4.61 -7.82 4.10
N GLN A 5 3.42 -8.02 3.57
CA GLN A 5 3.19 -9.01 2.51
C GLN A 5 3.35 -8.46 1.10
N VAL A 6 3.55 -7.16 0.96
CA VAL A 6 3.68 -6.52 -0.34
C VAL A 6 5.09 -6.67 -0.85
N THR A 7 5.22 -7.06 -2.12
CA THR A 7 6.52 -7.19 -2.79
C THR A 7 6.65 -6.15 -3.90
N ALA A 8 7.87 -5.96 -4.37
CA ALA A 8 8.09 -5.07 -5.51
C ALA A 8 7.32 -5.53 -6.74
N GLN A 9 7.18 -6.85 -6.93
CA GLN A 9 6.42 -7.37 -8.05
C GLN A 9 4.95 -6.97 -7.95
N ASP A 10 4.37 -7.00 -6.75
CA ASP A 10 2.99 -6.56 -6.55
C ASP A 10 2.80 -5.12 -6.99
N VAL A 11 3.76 -4.25 -6.65
CA VAL A 11 3.70 -2.84 -7.03
C VAL A 11 3.84 -2.68 -8.54
N LEU A 12 4.74 -3.44 -9.17
CA LEU A 12 4.92 -3.39 -10.61
C LEU A 12 3.66 -3.82 -11.35
N ASP A 13 3.01 -4.87 -10.86
CA ASP A 13 1.76 -5.35 -11.45
C ASP A 13 0.67 -4.29 -11.35
N TYR A 14 0.59 -3.65 -10.20
CA TYR A 14 -0.37 -2.58 -9.98
C TYR A 14 -0.12 -1.38 -10.91
N LEU A 15 1.15 -1.04 -11.13
CA LEU A 15 1.52 0.07 -12.01
C LEU A 15 1.42 -0.27 -13.49
N GLY A 16 1.25 -1.53 -13.83
CA GLY A 16 1.07 -1.96 -15.21
C GLY A 16 2.35 -2.19 -16.00
N TYR A 17 3.45 -2.46 -15.33
CA TYR A 17 4.70 -2.78 -16.02
C TYR A 17 4.58 -4.14 -16.70
N GLU A 18 4.89 -4.18 -17.98
CA GLU A 18 4.82 -5.40 -18.77
C GLU A 18 6.18 -6.07 -18.95
N ASP A 19 7.24 -5.28 -18.90
CA ASP A 19 8.60 -5.74 -19.11
C ASP A 19 9.37 -5.82 -17.80
N THR A 20 10.50 -6.54 -17.82
CA THR A 20 11.40 -6.59 -16.67
C THR A 20 11.97 -5.19 -16.42
N PRO A 21 11.76 -4.63 -15.25
CA PRO A 21 12.24 -3.28 -14.96
C PRO A 21 13.73 -3.26 -14.68
N ASP A 22 14.32 -2.08 -14.79
CA ASP A 22 15.69 -1.84 -14.38
C ASP A 22 15.87 -2.09 -12.90
N GLU A 23 17.10 -2.43 -12.50
CA GLU A 23 17.46 -2.58 -11.10
C GLU A 23 17.19 -1.30 -10.30
N ILE A 24 17.34 -0.14 -10.95
CA ILE A 24 17.07 1.15 -10.30
C ILE A 24 15.61 1.26 -9.93
N VAL A 25 14.72 0.85 -10.82
CA VAL A 25 13.27 0.88 -10.57
C VAL A 25 12.94 -0.04 -9.40
N LEU A 26 13.47 -1.28 -9.42
CA LEU A 26 13.24 -2.24 -8.34
C LEU A 26 13.75 -1.71 -7.00
N HIS A 27 14.95 -1.12 -7.01
CA HIS A 27 15.54 -0.56 -5.81
C HIS A 27 14.66 0.54 -5.22
N ASN A 28 14.17 1.42 -6.08
CA ASN A 28 13.34 2.55 -5.63
C ASN A 28 11.99 2.08 -5.09
N ILE A 29 11.40 1.06 -5.72
CA ILE A 29 10.15 0.48 -5.22
C ILE A 29 10.39 -0.17 -3.86
N ASN A 30 11.46 -0.98 -3.74
CA ASN A 30 11.77 -1.65 -2.48
C ASN A 30 12.00 -0.67 -1.34
N ARG A 31 12.53 0.51 -1.64
CA ARG A 31 12.72 1.55 -0.63
C ARG A 31 11.40 2.05 -0.04
N GLN A 32 10.33 1.99 -0.82
CA GLN A 32 9.04 2.49 -0.37
C GLN A 32 8.24 1.48 0.44
N LEU A 33 8.60 0.20 0.39
CA LEU A 33 7.84 -0.82 1.09
C LEU A 33 7.80 -0.62 2.60
N PRO A 34 8.93 -0.35 3.28
CA PRO A 34 8.88 -0.08 4.72
C PRO A 34 8.06 1.17 5.06
N ALA A 35 8.12 2.18 4.20
CA ALA A 35 7.34 3.40 4.40
C ALA A 35 5.85 3.14 4.30
N ALA A 36 5.44 2.28 3.36
CA ALA A 36 4.05 1.89 3.22
C ALA A 36 3.55 1.14 4.46
N ASP A 37 4.36 0.21 4.98
CA ASP A 37 4.03 -0.52 6.20
C ASP A 37 3.88 0.45 7.38
N ARG A 38 4.81 1.38 7.50
CA ARG A 38 4.78 2.38 8.57
C ARG A 38 3.52 3.24 8.48
N PHE A 39 3.13 3.60 7.26
CA PHE A 39 1.92 4.37 7.04
C PHE A 39 0.69 3.61 7.58
N LEU A 40 0.61 2.31 7.27
CA LEU A 40 -0.50 1.49 7.74
C LEU A 40 -0.50 1.32 9.24
N GLN A 41 0.67 1.23 9.86
CA GLN A 41 0.77 1.19 11.31
C GLN A 41 0.19 2.46 11.94
N SER A 42 0.42 3.61 11.32
CA SER A 42 -0.14 4.87 11.82
C SER A 42 -1.63 5.00 11.53
N ALA A 43 -2.07 4.55 10.36
CA ALA A 43 -3.44 4.75 9.92
C ALA A 43 -4.42 3.75 10.53
N ILE A 44 -3.97 2.54 10.77
CA ILE A 44 -4.84 1.47 11.29
C ILE A 44 -4.51 1.17 12.75
N HIS A 45 -3.36 0.57 12.99
CA HIS A 45 -2.91 0.17 14.31
C HIS A 45 -1.47 -0.34 14.20
N ALA A 46 -0.67 -0.16 15.26
CA ALA A 46 0.71 -0.65 15.27
C ALA A 46 0.79 -2.14 14.97
N ASP A 47 -0.20 -2.90 15.42
CA ASP A 47 -0.24 -4.36 15.24
C ASP A 47 -1.34 -4.77 14.24
N TYR A 48 -1.54 -3.97 13.18
CA TYR A 48 -2.55 -4.32 12.20
C TYR A 48 -2.23 -5.70 11.56
N ASP A 49 -3.26 -6.38 11.10
CA ASP A 49 -3.11 -7.72 10.52
C ASP A 49 -2.52 -7.62 9.10
N ARG A 50 -1.23 -7.90 8.97
CA ARG A 50 -0.52 -7.82 7.69
C ARG A 50 -0.94 -8.91 6.71
N GLU A 51 -1.60 -9.95 7.20
CA GLU A 51 -2.08 -11.04 6.34
C GLU A 51 -3.49 -10.80 5.82
N ASP A 52 -4.16 -9.76 6.31
CA ASP A 52 -5.47 -9.39 5.81
C ASP A 52 -5.35 -8.95 4.34
N PRO A 53 -6.16 -9.51 3.43
CA PRO A 53 -6.12 -9.10 2.01
C PRO A 53 -6.31 -7.61 1.81
N ARG A 54 -7.11 -6.95 2.66
CA ARG A 54 -7.30 -5.50 2.58
C ARG A 54 -6.00 -4.77 2.87
N ALA A 55 -5.22 -5.26 3.86
CA ALA A 55 -3.94 -4.66 4.19
C ALA A 55 -2.96 -4.78 3.04
N LYS A 56 -2.95 -5.92 2.35
CA LYS A 56 -2.09 -6.11 1.19
C LYS A 56 -2.45 -5.14 0.07
N GLU A 57 -3.74 -5.02 -0.24
CA GLU A 57 -4.19 -4.07 -1.28
C GLU A 57 -3.82 -2.64 -0.93
N LEU A 58 -4.05 -2.24 0.31
CA LEU A 58 -3.68 -0.90 0.79
C LEU A 58 -2.17 -0.69 0.69
N GLY A 59 -1.39 -1.69 1.07
CA GLY A 59 0.07 -1.61 1.01
C GLY A 59 0.57 -1.42 -0.40
N VAL A 60 0.00 -2.15 -1.36
CA VAL A 60 0.37 -2.00 -2.78
C VAL A 60 0.05 -0.60 -3.27
N MET A 61 -1.15 -0.11 -2.97
CA MET A 61 -1.57 1.22 -3.41
C MET A 61 -0.69 2.32 -2.82
N ILE A 62 -0.38 2.21 -1.54
CA ILE A 62 0.43 3.21 -0.85
C ILE A 62 1.87 3.19 -1.36
N ALA A 63 2.46 2.00 -1.51
CA ALA A 63 3.81 1.87 -2.02
C ALA A 63 3.91 2.41 -3.45
N ALA A 64 2.92 2.11 -4.28
CA ALA A 64 2.88 2.62 -5.64
C ALA A 64 2.79 4.15 -5.67
N GLU A 65 1.95 4.71 -4.80
CA GLU A 65 1.80 6.15 -4.72
C GLU A 65 3.08 6.83 -4.23
N LEU A 66 3.74 6.24 -3.23
CA LEU A 66 5.00 6.78 -2.75
C LEU A 66 6.08 6.72 -3.81
N TYR A 67 6.14 5.61 -4.57
CA TYR A 67 7.10 5.48 -5.65
C TYR A 67 6.82 6.49 -6.77
N ASP A 68 5.55 6.66 -7.11
CA ASP A 68 5.14 7.49 -8.25
C ASP A 68 4.78 8.91 -7.83
N ASN A 69 5.21 9.34 -6.67
CA ASN A 69 4.87 10.64 -6.10
C ASN A 69 5.44 11.82 -6.85
N ARG A 70 5.90 11.61 -8.06
CA ARG A 70 6.39 12.67 -8.94
C ARG A 70 5.33 13.10 -9.92
N GLY A 71 4.27 12.30 -10.02
CA GLY A 71 3.27 12.50 -11.02
C GLY A 71 2.17 13.41 -10.57
N VAL A 72 1.66 14.15 -11.51
CA VAL A 72 0.41 14.85 -11.34
C VAL A 72 -0.65 13.78 -11.38
N MET A 73 -1.12 13.39 -10.24
CA MET A 73 -2.21 12.45 -10.22
C MET A 73 -3.47 13.21 -10.57
N SER A 74 -4.03 12.85 -11.65
CA SER A 74 -5.26 13.48 -12.00
C SER A 74 -6.37 12.61 -11.55
N THR A 75 -7.28 13.15 -10.97
CA THR A 75 -8.62 13.04 -11.36
C THR A 75 -9.50 12.10 -10.58
N SER A 76 -10.63 11.79 -11.14
CA SER A 76 -11.74 11.11 -10.53
C SER A 76 -11.45 9.66 -10.14
N SER A 77 -10.63 8.95 -10.90
CA SER A 77 -10.30 7.56 -10.55
C SER A 77 -9.41 7.49 -9.32
N GLU A 78 -8.47 8.43 -9.19
CA GLU A 78 -7.64 8.51 -8.01
C GLU A 78 -8.45 8.83 -6.77
N ALA A 79 -9.35 9.79 -6.85
CA ALA A 79 -10.22 10.12 -5.74
C ALA A 79 -11.05 8.92 -5.31
N ARG A 80 -11.47 8.11 -6.29
CA ARG A 80 -12.22 6.90 -6.04
C ARG A 80 -11.39 5.85 -5.29
N TYR A 81 -10.13 5.65 -5.72
CA TYR A 81 -9.22 4.72 -5.06
C TYR A 81 -8.90 5.17 -3.65
N ARG A 82 -8.70 6.46 -3.44
CA ARG A 82 -8.44 7.00 -2.12
C ARG A 82 -9.62 6.78 -1.18
N ARG A 83 -10.82 6.88 -1.71
CA ARG A 83 -12.03 6.65 -0.92
C ARG A 83 -12.12 5.18 -0.48
N ILE A 84 -11.86 4.25 -1.40
CA ILE A 84 -11.86 2.83 -1.09
C ILE A 84 -10.79 2.51 -0.05
N ALA A 85 -9.59 3.07 -0.23
CA ALA A 85 -8.50 2.87 0.72
C ALA A 85 -8.86 3.39 2.10
N ARG A 86 -9.48 4.56 2.17
CA ARG A 86 -9.92 5.13 3.44
C ARG A 86 -10.94 4.22 4.12
N ASP A 87 -11.89 3.71 3.35
CA ASP A 87 -12.93 2.84 3.89
C ASP A 87 -12.33 1.55 4.44
N PHE A 88 -11.39 0.94 3.72
CA PHE A 88 -10.69 -0.26 4.19
C PHE A 88 -9.93 0.01 5.48
N MET A 89 -9.20 1.12 5.54
CA MET A 89 -8.43 1.48 6.73
C MET A 89 -9.35 1.70 7.92
N MET A 90 -10.48 2.36 7.70
CA MET A 90 -11.45 2.62 8.76
C MET A 90 -12.07 1.31 9.26
N GLN A 91 -12.44 0.41 8.35
CA GLN A 91 -12.97 -0.89 8.72
C GLN A 91 -11.98 -1.67 9.58
N MET A 92 -10.73 -1.75 9.14
CA MET A 92 -9.69 -2.48 9.86
C MET A 92 -9.40 -1.86 11.22
N ARG A 93 -9.40 -0.53 11.30
CA ARG A 93 -9.20 0.18 12.55
C ARG A 93 -10.31 -0.14 13.56
N LEU A 94 -11.56 -0.12 13.10
CA LEU A 94 -12.70 -0.41 13.96
C LEU A 94 -12.68 -1.87 14.43
N GLU A 95 -12.36 -2.81 13.54
CA GLU A 95 -12.25 -4.21 13.89
C GLU A 95 -11.16 -4.42 14.94
N LYS A 96 -10.04 -3.74 14.79
CA LYS A 96 -8.93 -3.86 15.74
C LYS A 96 -9.32 -3.32 17.11
N ARG A 97 -10.08 -2.23 17.15
CA ARG A 97 -10.58 -1.66 18.40
C ARG A 97 -11.53 -2.63 19.11
N GLU A 98 -12.33 -3.36 18.36
CA GLU A 98 -13.24 -4.33 18.93
C GLU A 98 -12.53 -5.54 19.52
N GLN A 99 -11.35 -5.85 19.02
CA GLN A 99 -10.53 -6.95 19.51
C GLN A 99 -9.79 -6.62 20.81
N THR A 100 -9.71 -5.38 21.15
CA THR A 100 -9.06 -4.95 22.38
C THR A 100 -10.08 -4.44 23.37
#